data_6bfc3535ac2930c7f74d66697fb7c865
#
_entry.id   6bfc3535ac2930c7f74d66697fb7c865
#
_cell.length_a   1.000
_cell.length_b   1.000
_cell.length_c   1.000
_cell.angle_alpha   90.00
_cell.angle_beta   90.00
_cell.angle_gamma   90.00
#
_symmetry.space_group_name_H-M   'P 1'
#
loop_
_entity.id
_entity.type
_entity.pdbx_description
1 polymer ?
#
loop_
_entity_poly.entity_id
_entity_poly.type
_entity_poly.pdbx_seq_one_letter_code
_entity_poly.pdbx_strand_id
1 'polypeptide(L)'
;GLIETLAHGGIPFYDPSTIMPRIKLVATTVDTIHTATTTLQNKVRPAHVELGLEVTKAVLLTANPASTAKELDAEGAALKARLEKVSQYPDLTPNDVATVYVRTNFSKTIWQVRADRDRYILGHKSAAVYKTLNHAITKAVGVRLDPKTTVGNIQAARTELLAAYQTAFNSPDVKKAA
;
A
#
# COMPACT_ATOMS: atom_id res chain seq x y z
N GLY A 1 21.69 13.92 -31.93
CA GLY A 1 21.53 12.54 -31.48
C GLY A 1 22.03 12.32 -30.09
N LEU A 2 21.84 11.13 -29.58
CA LEU A 2 22.27 10.77 -28.22
C LEU A 2 23.79 10.99 -28.05
N ILE A 3 24.58 10.63 -29.05
CA ILE A 3 26.04 10.80 -29.03
C ILE A 3 26.40 12.27 -28.93
N GLU A 4 25.74 13.13 -29.69
CA GLU A 4 25.97 14.57 -29.62
C GLU A 4 25.58 15.15 -28.26
N THR A 5 24.46 14.71 -27.70
CA THR A 5 24.04 15.10 -26.37
C THR A 5 25.07 14.71 -25.31
N LEU A 6 25.58 13.50 -25.36
CA LEU A 6 26.62 13.02 -24.43
C LEU A 6 27.96 13.76 -24.65
N ALA A 7 28.33 14.03 -25.92
CA ALA A 7 29.54 14.79 -26.24
C ALA A 7 29.50 16.22 -25.70
N HIS A 8 28.33 16.82 -25.60
CA HIS A 8 28.14 18.15 -25.02
C HIS A 8 27.90 18.11 -23.50
N GLY A 9 28.05 16.95 -22.86
CA GLY A 9 27.84 16.79 -21.44
C GLY A 9 26.37 16.87 -21.02
N GLY A 10 25.46 16.71 -22.00
CA GLY A 10 24.04 16.77 -21.76
C GLY A 10 23.43 15.48 -21.23
N ILE A 11 22.18 15.60 -20.79
CA ILE A 11 21.37 14.46 -20.39
C ILE A 11 20.99 13.65 -21.63
N PRO A 12 21.01 12.29 -21.58
CA PRO A 12 20.50 11.49 -22.68
C PRO A 12 19.10 11.95 -23.07
N PHE A 13 18.88 12.24 -24.35
CA PHE A 13 17.58 12.63 -24.83
C PHE A 13 16.94 11.49 -25.63
N TYR A 14 15.62 11.49 -25.63
CA TYR A 14 14.84 10.50 -26.32
C TYR A 14 14.63 10.89 -27.80
N ASP A 15 14.56 9.87 -28.65
CA ASP A 15 14.17 10.06 -30.04
C ASP A 15 12.80 10.79 -30.07
N PRO A 16 12.67 11.90 -30.84
CA PRO A 16 11.40 12.64 -30.93
C PRO A 16 10.20 11.79 -31.33
N SER A 17 10.41 10.75 -32.14
CA SER A 17 9.33 9.82 -32.54
C SER A 17 8.79 9.00 -31.37
N THR A 18 9.52 8.92 -30.25
CA THR A 18 9.14 8.15 -29.05
C THR A 18 8.58 9.03 -27.95
N ILE A 19 8.56 10.36 -28.09
CA ILE A 19 8.11 11.28 -27.04
C ILE A 19 6.62 11.05 -26.74
N MET A 20 5.75 11.10 -27.73
CA MET A 20 4.32 10.89 -27.54
C MET A 20 4.00 9.47 -27.06
N PRO A 21 4.59 8.40 -27.62
CA PRO A 21 4.44 7.07 -27.06
C PRO A 21 4.86 6.96 -25.59
N ARG A 22 5.93 7.64 -25.17
CA ARG A 22 6.36 7.67 -23.76
C ARG A 22 5.34 8.38 -22.88
N ILE A 23 4.85 9.53 -23.30
CA ILE A 23 3.82 10.28 -22.56
C ILE A 23 2.57 9.43 -22.39
N LYS A 24 2.11 8.76 -23.43
CA LYS A 24 0.96 7.86 -23.38
C LYS A 24 1.19 6.70 -22.42
N LEU A 25 2.38 6.09 -22.46
CA LEU A 25 2.70 4.98 -21.56
C LEU A 25 2.75 5.43 -20.11
N VAL A 26 3.32 6.62 -19.84
CA VAL A 26 3.30 7.20 -18.48
C VAL A 26 1.86 7.39 -18.01
N ALA A 27 1.01 7.97 -18.83
CA ALA A 27 -0.40 8.18 -18.49
C ALA A 27 -1.12 6.86 -18.20
N THR A 28 -0.92 5.85 -19.05
CA THR A 28 -1.50 4.51 -18.84
C THR A 28 -0.97 3.86 -17.56
N THR A 29 0.31 4.02 -17.27
CA THR A 29 0.94 3.50 -16.06
C THR A 29 0.37 4.15 -14.81
N VAL A 30 0.23 5.48 -14.81
CA VAL A 30 -0.36 6.23 -13.69
C VAL A 30 -1.81 5.82 -13.47
N ASP A 31 -2.60 5.71 -14.52
CA ASP A 31 -4.00 5.26 -14.43
C ASP A 31 -4.10 3.84 -13.88
N THR A 32 -3.20 2.96 -14.30
CA THR A 32 -3.15 1.57 -13.83
C THR A 32 -2.84 1.53 -12.33
N ILE A 33 -1.85 2.28 -11.87
CA ILE A 33 -1.49 2.37 -10.45
C ILE A 33 -2.68 2.94 -9.66
N HIS A 34 -3.32 3.98 -10.15
CA HIS A 34 -4.49 4.57 -9.48
C HIS A 34 -5.62 3.55 -9.33
N THR A 35 -5.94 2.82 -10.39
CA THR A 35 -6.97 1.78 -10.35
C THR A 35 -6.59 0.67 -9.35
N ALA A 36 -5.34 0.21 -9.38
CA ALA A 36 -4.86 -0.83 -8.47
C ALA A 36 -4.96 -0.40 -7.00
N THR A 37 -4.62 0.85 -6.71
CA THR A 37 -4.59 1.37 -5.33
C THR A 37 -5.95 1.86 -4.83
N THR A 38 -6.96 1.90 -5.67
CA THR A 38 -8.34 2.30 -5.31
C THR A 38 -9.33 1.17 -5.52
N THR A 39 -9.62 0.84 -6.78
CA THR A 39 -10.68 -0.10 -7.14
C THR A 39 -10.32 -1.56 -6.86
N LEU A 40 -9.03 -1.93 -6.96
CA LEU A 40 -8.58 -3.31 -6.86
C LEU A 40 -7.97 -3.68 -5.51
N GLN A 41 -8.12 -2.83 -4.50
CA GLN A 41 -7.56 -3.11 -3.16
C GLN A 41 -8.05 -4.44 -2.57
N ASN A 42 -9.28 -4.84 -2.89
CA ASN A 42 -9.89 -6.05 -2.35
C ASN A 42 -9.51 -7.33 -3.12
N LYS A 43 -8.68 -7.23 -4.15
CA LYS A 43 -8.28 -8.41 -4.93
C LYS A 43 -7.21 -9.22 -4.20
N VAL A 44 -7.18 -10.52 -4.50
CA VAL A 44 -6.17 -11.44 -3.99
C VAL A 44 -4.75 -11.02 -4.39
N ARG A 45 -3.77 -11.43 -3.58
CA ARG A 45 -2.36 -11.05 -3.79
C ARG A 45 -1.83 -11.29 -5.21
N PRO A 46 -2.10 -12.42 -5.88
CA PRO A 46 -1.61 -12.63 -7.25
C PRO A 46 -2.00 -11.52 -8.22
N ALA A 47 -3.18 -10.90 -8.07
CA ALA A 47 -3.60 -9.78 -8.91
C ALA A 47 -2.62 -8.62 -8.80
N HIS A 48 -2.23 -8.27 -7.58
CA HIS A 48 -1.30 -7.17 -7.32
C HIS A 48 0.13 -7.49 -7.75
N VAL A 49 0.59 -8.72 -7.54
CA VAL A 49 1.92 -9.16 -7.96
C VAL A 49 2.04 -9.10 -9.48
N GLU A 50 1.09 -9.64 -10.20
CA GLU A 50 1.11 -9.66 -11.67
C GLU A 50 1.04 -8.24 -12.24
N LEU A 51 0.16 -7.40 -11.71
CA LEU A 51 0.04 -6.02 -12.15
C LEU A 51 1.28 -5.20 -11.82
N GLY A 52 1.85 -5.39 -10.64
CA GLY A 52 3.09 -4.74 -10.23
C GLY A 52 4.28 -5.07 -11.13
N LEU A 53 4.39 -6.33 -11.57
CA LEU A 53 5.43 -6.74 -12.53
C LEU A 53 5.25 -6.04 -13.88
N GLU A 54 4.01 -5.92 -14.36
CA GLU A 54 3.74 -5.24 -15.62
C GLU A 54 3.98 -3.73 -15.52
N VAL A 55 3.61 -3.11 -14.42
CA VAL A 55 3.92 -1.68 -14.14
C VAL A 55 5.44 -1.46 -14.12
N THR A 56 6.19 -2.33 -13.48
CA THR A 56 7.65 -2.24 -13.44
C THR A 56 8.25 -2.29 -14.84
N LYS A 57 7.76 -3.21 -15.68
CA LYS A 57 8.18 -3.30 -17.08
C LYS A 57 7.89 -2.01 -17.85
N ALA A 58 6.71 -1.43 -17.66
CA ALA A 58 6.33 -0.15 -18.28
C ALA A 58 7.25 0.99 -17.86
N VAL A 59 7.58 1.08 -16.57
CA VAL A 59 8.50 2.09 -16.04
C VAL A 59 9.88 1.94 -16.66
N LEU A 60 10.40 0.73 -16.73
CA LEU A 60 11.71 0.46 -17.30
C LEU A 60 11.76 0.79 -18.80
N LEU A 61 10.73 0.45 -19.57
CA LEU A 61 10.64 0.80 -20.99
C LEU A 61 10.55 2.31 -21.20
N THR A 62 9.76 3.00 -20.39
CA THR A 62 9.64 4.47 -20.45
C THR A 62 10.97 5.15 -20.16
N ALA A 63 11.74 4.64 -19.21
CA ALA A 63 13.04 5.22 -18.82
C ALA A 63 14.16 4.89 -19.79
N ASN A 64 14.05 3.84 -20.59
CA ASN A 64 15.09 3.41 -21.51
C ASN A 64 15.08 4.28 -22.77
N PRO A 65 16.16 5.03 -23.06
CA PRO A 65 16.24 5.87 -24.29
C PRO A 65 16.16 5.05 -25.57
N ALA A 66 16.55 3.77 -25.52
CA ALA A 66 16.57 2.89 -26.68
C ALA A 66 15.19 2.27 -27.01
N SER A 67 14.19 2.45 -26.18
CA SER A 67 12.85 1.91 -26.44
C SER A 67 12.27 2.52 -27.72
N THR A 68 11.71 1.67 -28.57
CA THR A 68 11.06 2.11 -29.82
C THR A 68 9.60 2.50 -29.55
N ALA A 69 9.03 3.29 -30.45
CA ALA A 69 7.60 3.63 -30.39
C ALA A 69 6.72 2.38 -30.37
N LYS A 70 7.09 1.36 -31.17
CA LYS A 70 6.38 0.08 -31.24
C LYS A 70 6.40 -0.64 -29.88
N GLU A 71 7.56 -0.69 -29.23
CA GLU A 71 7.70 -1.31 -27.91
C GLU A 71 6.89 -0.58 -26.84
N LEU A 72 6.91 0.75 -26.86
CA LEU A 72 6.17 1.58 -25.91
C LEU A 72 4.65 1.43 -26.09
N ASP A 73 4.17 1.44 -27.31
CA ASP A 73 2.75 1.27 -27.63
C ASP A 73 2.28 -0.16 -27.26
N ALA A 74 3.11 -1.18 -27.55
CA ALA A 74 2.81 -2.56 -27.19
C ALA A 74 2.70 -2.73 -25.67
N GLU A 75 3.56 -2.06 -24.90
CA GLU A 75 3.50 -2.12 -23.44
C GLU A 75 2.25 -1.43 -22.89
N GLY A 76 1.83 -0.31 -23.48
CA GLY A 76 0.57 0.33 -23.12
C GLY A 76 -0.64 -0.61 -23.30
N ALA A 77 -0.66 -1.34 -24.41
CA ALA A 77 -1.70 -2.34 -24.66
C ALA A 77 -1.60 -3.52 -23.67
N ALA A 78 -0.38 -3.96 -23.35
CA ALA A 78 -0.14 -5.04 -22.39
C ALA A 78 -0.59 -4.67 -20.98
N LEU A 79 -0.34 -3.42 -20.55
CA LEU A 79 -0.82 -2.89 -19.27
C LEU A 79 -2.34 -2.93 -19.17
N LYS A 80 -3.03 -2.44 -20.20
CA LYS A 80 -4.50 -2.45 -20.24
C LYS A 80 -5.05 -3.87 -20.19
N ALA A 81 -4.44 -4.78 -20.94
CA ALA A 81 -4.85 -6.19 -20.97
C ALA A 81 -4.62 -6.85 -19.59
N ARG A 82 -3.50 -6.57 -18.95
CA ARG A 82 -3.20 -7.11 -17.62
C ARG A 82 -4.16 -6.56 -16.57
N LEU A 83 -4.45 -5.28 -16.60
CA LEU A 83 -5.41 -4.66 -15.69
C LEU A 83 -6.79 -5.32 -15.81
N GLU A 84 -7.26 -5.53 -17.01
CA GLU A 84 -8.54 -6.20 -17.24
C GLU A 84 -8.53 -7.64 -16.74
N LYS A 85 -7.46 -8.38 -17.02
CA LYS A 85 -7.31 -9.76 -16.54
C LYS A 85 -7.39 -9.83 -15.02
N VAL A 86 -6.60 -9.03 -14.30
CA VAL A 86 -6.56 -9.09 -12.84
C VAL A 86 -7.82 -8.54 -12.19
N SER A 87 -8.56 -7.67 -12.88
CA SER A 87 -9.86 -7.19 -12.39
C SER A 87 -10.90 -8.31 -12.29
N GLN A 88 -10.69 -9.42 -12.98
CA GLN A 88 -11.54 -10.61 -12.91
C GLN A 88 -11.09 -11.61 -11.83
N TYR A 89 -9.98 -11.36 -11.16
CA TYR A 89 -9.50 -12.24 -10.10
C TYR A 89 -10.44 -12.19 -8.89
N PRO A 90 -10.42 -13.23 -8.04
CA PRO A 90 -11.26 -13.27 -6.85
C PRO A 90 -10.99 -12.12 -5.89
N ASP A 91 -12.00 -11.70 -5.17
CA ASP A 91 -11.85 -10.82 -4.02
C ASP A 91 -11.28 -11.59 -2.83
N LEU A 92 -10.63 -10.86 -1.92
CA LEU A 92 -10.10 -11.44 -0.69
C LEU A 92 -11.21 -12.06 0.15
N THR A 93 -10.94 -13.24 0.68
CA THR A 93 -11.76 -13.89 1.70
C THR A 93 -11.00 -13.87 3.04
N PRO A 94 -11.67 -14.12 4.18
CA PRO A 94 -10.99 -14.16 5.50
C PRO A 94 -9.85 -15.18 5.59
N ASN A 95 -9.86 -16.22 4.77
CA ASN A 95 -8.83 -17.25 4.75
C ASN A 95 -7.61 -16.90 3.91
N ASP A 96 -7.69 -15.86 3.09
CA ASP A 96 -6.58 -15.41 2.27
C ASP A 96 -5.52 -14.69 3.08
N VAL A 97 -4.26 -14.82 2.69
CA VAL A 97 -3.16 -14.06 3.28
C VAL A 97 -3.41 -12.57 3.02
N ALA A 98 -3.23 -11.76 4.07
CA ALA A 98 -3.45 -10.33 4.00
C ALA A 98 -2.49 -9.68 3.00
N THR A 99 -3.04 -8.84 2.13
CA THR A 99 -2.27 -8.03 1.18
C THR A 99 -1.64 -6.82 1.88
N VAL A 100 -0.76 -6.14 1.19
CA VAL A 100 -0.17 -4.88 1.67
C VAL A 100 -1.26 -3.83 1.97
N TYR A 101 -2.34 -3.81 1.21
CA TYR A 101 -3.45 -2.87 1.42
C TYR A 101 -4.20 -3.13 2.72
N VAL A 102 -4.51 -4.40 3.00
CA VAL A 102 -5.16 -4.81 4.25
C VAL A 102 -4.27 -4.46 5.44
N ARG A 103 -2.97 -4.76 5.33
CA ARG A 103 -1.99 -4.46 6.39
C ARG A 103 -1.81 -2.96 6.62
N THR A 104 -1.78 -2.17 5.56
CA THR A 104 -1.68 -0.71 5.64
C THR A 104 -2.90 -0.09 6.30
N ASN A 105 -4.10 -0.57 5.97
CA ASN A 105 -5.32 -0.13 6.63
C ASN A 105 -5.30 -0.44 8.13
N PHE A 106 -4.81 -1.62 8.50
CA PHE A 106 -4.67 -1.98 9.91
C PHE A 106 -3.61 -1.14 10.62
N SER A 107 -2.52 -0.81 9.93
CA SER A 107 -1.52 0.13 10.46
C SER A 107 -2.14 1.48 10.83
N LYS A 108 -3.03 2.01 9.99
CA LYS A 108 -3.74 3.26 10.28
C LYS A 108 -4.55 3.16 11.56
N THR A 109 -5.25 2.03 11.77
CA THR A 109 -5.99 1.78 13.01
C THR A 109 -5.05 1.75 14.22
N ILE A 110 -3.93 1.05 14.12
CA ILE A 110 -2.92 0.97 15.20
C ILE A 110 -2.38 2.36 15.54
N TRP A 111 -2.04 3.16 14.54
CA TRP A 111 -1.56 4.54 14.75
C TRP A 111 -2.61 5.42 15.40
N GLN A 112 -3.88 5.28 15.01
CA GLN A 112 -4.97 6.02 15.63
C GLN A 112 -5.12 5.66 17.10
N VAL A 113 -5.06 4.36 17.43
CA VAL A 113 -5.12 3.90 18.83
C VAL A 113 -3.93 4.43 19.63
N ARG A 114 -2.73 4.46 19.06
CA ARG A 114 -1.55 5.06 19.72
C ARG A 114 -1.75 6.53 20.00
N ALA A 115 -2.27 7.29 19.03
CA ALA A 115 -2.55 8.71 19.21
C ALA A 115 -3.60 8.94 20.29
N ASP A 116 -4.66 8.17 20.30
CA ASP A 116 -5.73 8.26 21.28
C ASP A 116 -5.25 7.81 22.67
N ARG A 117 -4.38 6.80 22.76
CA ARG A 117 -3.72 6.40 24.01
C ARG A 117 -2.96 7.57 24.62
N ASP A 118 -2.16 8.26 23.80
CA ASP A 118 -1.34 9.37 24.29
C ASP A 118 -2.17 10.59 24.67
N ARG A 119 -3.30 10.79 24.01
CA ARG A 119 -4.18 11.92 24.26
C ARG A 119 -5.16 11.70 25.41
N TYR A 120 -5.72 10.50 25.53
CA TYR A 120 -6.85 10.25 26.44
C TYR A 120 -6.54 9.26 27.57
N ILE A 121 -5.50 8.46 27.46
CA ILE A 121 -5.14 7.45 28.46
C ILE A 121 -3.93 7.88 29.26
N LEU A 122 -2.85 8.30 28.59
CA LEU A 122 -1.63 8.76 29.25
C LEU A 122 -1.90 9.99 30.13
N GLY A 123 -1.60 9.86 31.40
CA GLY A 123 -1.82 10.94 32.38
C GLY A 123 -3.29 11.08 32.83
N HIS A 124 -4.22 10.34 32.25
CA HIS A 124 -5.64 10.36 32.63
C HIS A 124 -6.08 9.10 33.35
N LYS A 125 -5.54 7.96 32.93
CA LYS A 125 -5.84 6.64 33.51
C LYS A 125 -4.64 6.12 34.32
N SER A 126 -4.85 5.02 35.07
CA SER A 126 -3.76 4.42 35.83
C SER A 126 -2.64 3.90 34.94
N ALA A 127 -1.44 3.75 35.51
CA ALA A 127 -0.32 3.14 34.81
C ALA A 127 -0.62 1.70 34.37
N ALA A 128 -1.40 0.95 35.16
CA ALA A 128 -1.82 -0.41 34.83
C ALA A 128 -2.71 -0.44 33.58
N VAL A 129 -3.64 0.52 33.45
CA VAL A 129 -4.51 0.65 32.28
C VAL A 129 -3.69 0.98 31.03
N TYR A 130 -2.76 1.92 31.14
CA TYR A 130 -1.86 2.29 30.06
C TYR A 130 -1.04 1.08 29.58
N LYS A 131 -0.46 0.35 30.52
CA LYS A 131 0.35 -0.86 30.23
C LYS A 131 -0.47 -1.95 29.55
N THR A 132 -1.70 -2.19 30.01
CA THR A 132 -2.60 -3.19 29.41
C THR A 132 -2.91 -2.83 27.95
N LEU A 133 -3.19 -1.54 27.67
CA LEU A 133 -3.43 -1.06 26.30
C LEU A 133 -2.18 -1.23 25.45
N ASN A 134 -0.98 -0.94 25.98
CA ASN A 134 0.26 -1.14 25.24
C ASN A 134 0.48 -2.61 24.87
N HIS A 135 0.12 -3.55 25.74
CA HIS A 135 0.18 -4.96 25.41
C HIS A 135 -0.75 -5.31 24.23
N ALA A 136 -1.95 -4.75 24.22
CA ALA A 136 -2.89 -4.94 23.11
C ALA A 136 -2.36 -4.36 21.80
N ILE A 137 -1.73 -3.19 21.84
CA ILE A 137 -1.09 -2.56 20.68
C ILE A 137 0.05 -3.43 20.16
N THR A 138 0.93 -3.92 21.06
CA THR A 138 2.05 -4.79 20.69
C THR A 138 1.55 -6.08 20.02
N LYS A 139 0.49 -6.68 20.56
CA LYS A 139 -0.13 -7.86 19.96
C LYS A 139 -0.65 -7.59 18.57
N ALA A 140 -1.33 -6.46 18.37
CA ALA A 140 -1.84 -6.04 17.05
C ALA A 140 -0.71 -5.85 16.05
N VAL A 141 0.40 -5.21 16.44
CA VAL A 141 1.60 -5.05 15.61
C VAL A 141 2.16 -6.42 15.22
N GLY A 142 2.24 -7.36 16.14
CA GLY A 142 2.70 -8.73 15.87
C GLY A 142 1.86 -9.44 14.83
N VAL A 143 0.53 -9.32 14.93
CA VAL A 143 -0.39 -9.90 13.94
C VAL A 143 -0.16 -9.27 12.56
N ARG A 144 -0.03 -7.94 12.50
CA ARG A 144 0.21 -7.23 11.24
C ARG A 144 1.51 -7.65 10.56
N LEU A 145 2.56 -7.87 11.34
CA LEU A 145 3.90 -8.18 10.83
C LEU A 145 4.09 -9.65 10.48
N ASP A 146 3.23 -10.54 10.94
CA ASP A 146 3.32 -11.97 10.60
C ASP A 146 3.05 -12.15 9.09
N PRO A 147 4.03 -12.70 8.32
CA PRO A 147 3.84 -12.88 6.88
C PRO A 147 2.71 -13.85 6.53
N LYS A 148 2.29 -14.69 7.45
CA LYS A 148 1.20 -15.67 7.26
C LYS A 148 -0.16 -15.15 7.71
N THR A 149 -0.24 -13.95 8.26
CA THR A 149 -1.51 -13.38 8.73
C THR A 149 -2.53 -13.34 7.61
N THR A 150 -3.73 -13.80 7.92
CA THR A 150 -4.88 -13.79 7.02
C THR A 150 -5.70 -12.51 7.20
N VAL A 151 -6.56 -12.23 6.22
CA VAL A 151 -7.55 -11.14 6.33
C VAL A 151 -8.40 -11.32 7.59
N GLY A 152 -8.84 -12.55 7.88
CA GLY A 152 -9.61 -12.87 9.09
C GLY A 152 -8.84 -12.59 10.37
N ASN A 153 -7.54 -12.90 10.40
CA ASN A 153 -6.68 -12.58 11.55
C ASN A 153 -6.58 -11.07 11.78
N ILE A 154 -6.48 -10.29 10.73
CA ILE A 154 -6.44 -8.82 10.82
C ILE A 154 -7.79 -8.29 11.34
N GLN A 155 -8.91 -8.82 10.83
CA GLN A 155 -10.25 -8.41 11.30
C GLN A 155 -10.43 -8.70 12.79
N ALA A 156 -10.02 -9.88 13.24
CA ALA A 156 -10.09 -10.26 14.65
C ALA A 156 -9.17 -9.39 15.51
N ALA A 157 -7.95 -9.13 15.05
CA ALA A 157 -6.99 -8.28 15.75
C ALA A 157 -7.48 -6.84 15.86
N ARG A 158 -8.12 -6.32 14.82
CA ARG A 158 -8.73 -4.99 14.83
C ARG A 158 -9.82 -4.91 15.89
N THR A 159 -10.73 -5.86 15.90
CA THR A 159 -11.83 -5.91 16.87
C THR A 159 -11.29 -5.97 18.30
N GLU A 160 -10.30 -6.82 18.55
CA GLU A 160 -9.66 -6.96 19.85
C GLU A 160 -8.95 -5.68 20.30
N LEU A 161 -8.21 -5.04 19.40
CA LEU A 161 -7.50 -3.79 19.70
C LEU A 161 -8.47 -2.65 20.03
N LEU A 162 -9.53 -2.48 19.24
CA LEU A 162 -10.53 -1.44 19.49
C LEU A 162 -11.30 -1.69 20.78
N ALA A 163 -11.59 -2.95 21.12
CA ALA A 163 -12.20 -3.32 22.38
C ALA A 163 -11.28 -3.01 23.57
N ALA A 164 -9.98 -3.30 23.43
CA ALA A 164 -8.99 -2.98 24.45
C ALA A 164 -8.88 -1.47 24.69
N TYR A 165 -8.88 -0.68 23.61
CA TYR A 165 -8.91 0.79 23.74
C TYR A 165 -10.17 1.27 24.44
N GLN A 166 -11.34 0.76 24.05
CA GLN A 166 -12.61 1.15 24.66
C GLN A 166 -12.64 0.82 26.17
N THR A 167 -12.12 -0.33 26.54
CA THR A 167 -11.99 -0.72 27.95
C THR A 167 -11.09 0.25 28.71
N ALA A 168 -9.96 0.64 28.14
CA ALA A 168 -9.05 1.62 28.73
C ALA A 168 -9.71 2.98 28.86
N PHE A 169 -10.40 3.43 27.82
CA PHE A 169 -11.09 4.72 27.80
C PHE A 169 -12.21 4.79 28.84
N ASN A 170 -12.93 3.70 29.05
CA ASN A 170 -14.03 3.62 30.01
C ASN A 170 -13.58 3.37 31.46
N SER A 171 -12.29 3.11 31.68
CA SER A 171 -11.77 2.96 33.05
C SER A 171 -11.84 4.27 33.81
N PRO A 172 -11.88 4.24 35.16
CA PRO A 172 -11.89 5.47 35.95
C PRO A 172 -10.65 6.32 35.73
N ASP A 173 -10.84 7.63 35.72
CA ASP A 173 -9.74 8.58 35.73
C ASP A 173 -9.01 8.53 37.07
N VAL A 174 -7.69 8.71 37.04
CA VAL A 174 -6.92 8.84 38.28
C VAL A 174 -7.12 10.22 38.86
N LYS A 175 -7.22 10.30 40.17
CA LYS A 175 -7.29 11.59 40.88
C LYS A 175 -5.92 12.26 40.79
N LYS A 176 -5.92 13.51 40.33
CA LYS A 176 -4.71 14.33 40.40
C LYS A 176 -4.38 14.61 41.84
N ALA A 177 -3.08 14.56 42.17
CA ALA A 177 -2.62 15.04 43.47
C ALA A 177 -3.00 16.52 43.65
N ALA A 178 -3.52 16.82 44.82
CA ALA A 178 -3.90 18.19 45.13
C ALA A 178 -2.66 19.09 45.23
#